data_ef765d831d3d602c7dd4574f1210a8e5
#
_entry.id   ef765d831d3d602c7dd4574f1210a8e5
#
_cell.length_a   1.000
_cell.length_b   1.000
_cell.length_c   1.000
_cell.angle_alpha   90.00
_cell.angle_beta   90.00
_cell.angle_gamma   90.00
#
_symmetry.space_group_name_H-M   'P 1'
#
loop_
_entity.id
_entity.type
_entity.pdbx_description
1 polymer ?
#
loop_
_entity_poly.entity_id
_entity_poly.type
_entity_poly.pdbx_seq_one_letter_code
_entity_poly.pdbx_strand_id
1 'polypeptide(L)'
;MHIVQLANFYGPRSGGLRTALNHLGAGYVASGHRVTLVVPGRRYAVESLPTGVCRYSLPALQIPGTGGYRAVDPQRVRAVLRRLEPDRLEVSDRLTLRGMGVWARRNGVPSMVISHERLDRLLEQFLLPGAMARHVADAANRRMAASYDTVVCTTAFAHAEFERIAAPNVRRVPLGVDLATFAPSMRDSGWRRALASGADALIVHCGRLSPEKHVERSVDTVAELTESGARVRLVIAGDGPRRRALERRARGLPVTFLGFLAGRGEVARLLASADVSLAPGPHETFGLAALEALASGTPVVVSASSALREIVRPGCGAAVDDYAPAFASAVTGLLDSPEEIRRAAARARAEEFAWPTSVRGMLAALG
;
A
#
# COMPACT_ATOMS: atom_id res chain seq x y z
N MET A 1 6.94 -25.59 8.41
CA MET A 1 6.53 -24.82 9.59
C MET A 1 5.06 -24.42 9.45
N HIS A 2 4.38 -24.21 10.58
CA HIS A 2 3.07 -23.57 10.62
C HIS A 2 3.22 -22.08 10.92
N ILE A 3 3.02 -21.22 9.95
CA ILE A 3 3.08 -19.77 10.08
C ILE A 3 1.66 -19.25 10.30
N VAL A 4 1.44 -18.52 11.40
CA VAL A 4 0.17 -17.83 11.64
C VAL A 4 0.35 -16.33 11.42
N GLN A 5 -0.40 -15.78 10.45
CA GLN A 5 -0.47 -14.35 10.16
C GLN A 5 -1.66 -13.73 10.88
N LEU A 6 -1.43 -12.64 11.62
CA LEU A 6 -2.46 -11.89 12.32
C LEU A 6 -2.60 -10.48 11.72
N ALA A 7 -3.81 -10.10 11.36
CA ALA A 7 -4.09 -8.74 10.93
C ALA A 7 -5.50 -8.29 11.33
N ASN A 8 -5.60 -7.11 11.95
CA ASN A 8 -6.80 -6.31 11.93
C ASN A 8 -6.79 -5.39 10.71
N PHE A 9 -7.80 -4.57 10.52
CA PHE A 9 -7.93 -3.68 9.33
C PHE A 9 -7.96 -4.42 7.98
N TYR A 10 -8.16 -5.73 8.01
CA TYR A 10 -8.34 -6.59 6.84
C TYR A 10 -9.83 -6.62 6.46
N GLY A 11 -10.20 -5.96 5.38
CA GLY A 11 -11.59 -5.88 4.93
C GLY A 11 -11.73 -6.09 3.41
N PRO A 12 -12.96 -6.30 2.91
CA PRO A 12 -13.21 -6.53 1.48
C PRO A 12 -12.70 -5.40 0.58
N ARG A 13 -12.68 -4.17 1.10
CA ARG A 13 -12.23 -2.96 0.42
C ARG A 13 -10.88 -2.45 0.93
N SER A 14 -10.17 -3.18 1.81
CA SER A 14 -8.82 -2.80 2.22
C SER A 14 -7.85 -3.08 1.07
N GLY A 15 -7.08 -2.06 0.66
CA GLY A 15 -6.14 -2.13 -0.45
C GLY A 15 -4.83 -2.86 -0.08
N GLY A 16 -3.77 -2.10 0.16
CA GLY A 16 -2.39 -2.60 0.26
C GLY A 16 -2.17 -3.71 1.29
N LEU A 17 -2.67 -3.56 2.53
CA LEU A 17 -2.48 -4.58 3.57
C LEU A 17 -3.05 -5.96 3.18
N ARG A 18 -4.28 -5.98 2.66
CA ARG A 18 -4.90 -7.24 2.21
C ARG A 18 -4.11 -7.87 1.06
N THR A 19 -3.69 -7.07 0.09
CA THR A 19 -2.87 -7.52 -1.04
C THR A 19 -1.56 -8.11 -0.54
N ALA A 20 -0.85 -7.41 0.35
CA ALA A 20 0.41 -7.87 0.92
C ALA A 20 0.26 -9.22 1.66
N LEU A 21 -0.69 -9.33 2.57
CA LEU A 21 -0.93 -10.56 3.34
C LEU A 21 -1.30 -11.75 2.44
N ASN A 22 -2.14 -11.52 1.42
CA ASN A 22 -2.52 -12.59 0.51
C ASN A 22 -1.33 -13.08 -0.33
N HIS A 23 -0.49 -12.19 -0.84
CA HIS A 23 0.70 -12.57 -1.61
C HIS A 23 1.78 -13.22 -0.74
N LEU A 24 2.03 -12.70 0.46
CA LEU A 24 2.97 -13.30 1.40
C LEU A 24 2.50 -14.69 1.82
N GLY A 25 1.22 -14.82 2.24
CA GLY A 25 0.65 -16.11 2.62
C GLY A 25 0.72 -17.15 1.49
N ALA A 26 0.33 -16.76 0.26
CA ALA A 26 0.46 -17.63 -0.92
C ALA A 26 1.91 -18.02 -1.19
N GLY A 27 2.86 -17.08 -1.06
CA GLY A 27 4.28 -17.32 -1.23
C GLY A 27 4.86 -18.26 -0.17
N TYR A 28 4.41 -18.17 1.08
CA TYR A 28 4.81 -19.11 2.14
C TYR A 28 4.27 -20.51 1.88
N VAL A 29 3.02 -20.64 1.40
CA VAL A 29 2.47 -21.95 1.00
C VAL A 29 3.27 -22.54 -0.17
N ALA A 30 3.58 -21.75 -1.18
CA ALA A 30 4.41 -22.18 -2.31
C ALA A 30 5.84 -22.58 -1.90
N SER A 31 6.32 -22.06 -0.75
CA SER A 31 7.59 -22.43 -0.13
C SER A 31 7.50 -23.66 0.80
N GLY A 32 6.37 -24.37 0.80
CA GLY A 32 6.18 -25.60 1.57
C GLY A 32 5.74 -25.40 3.03
N HIS A 33 5.22 -24.21 3.39
CA HIS A 33 4.76 -23.94 4.74
C HIS A 33 3.24 -24.05 4.87
N ARG A 34 2.73 -24.49 6.02
CA ARG A 34 1.32 -24.36 6.38
C ARG A 34 1.08 -22.93 6.84
N VAL A 35 0.05 -22.28 6.28
CA VAL A 35 -0.25 -20.88 6.59
C VAL A 35 -1.69 -20.73 7.07
N THR A 36 -1.86 -20.08 8.21
CA THR A 36 -3.16 -19.65 8.72
C THR A 36 -3.21 -18.14 8.85
N LEU A 37 -4.18 -17.51 8.16
CA LEU A 37 -4.43 -16.09 8.24
C LEU A 37 -5.62 -15.81 9.17
N VAL A 38 -5.39 -15.15 10.30
CA VAL A 38 -6.43 -14.78 11.28
C VAL A 38 -6.80 -13.33 11.11
N VAL A 39 -8.06 -13.05 10.78
CA VAL A 39 -8.58 -11.72 10.44
C VAL A 39 -9.92 -11.44 11.11
N PRO A 40 -10.34 -10.15 11.21
CA PRO A 40 -11.65 -9.80 11.72
C PRO A 40 -12.76 -10.19 10.73
N GLY A 41 -13.89 -10.65 11.26
CA GLY A 41 -15.10 -10.98 10.53
C GLY A 41 -16.36 -10.55 11.26
N ARG A 42 -17.52 -10.74 10.63
CA ARG A 42 -18.83 -10.56 11.29
C ARG A 42 -19.18 -11.74 12.18
N ARG A 43 -18.76 -12.94 11.78
CA ARG A 43 -18.98 -14.23 12.46
C ARG A 43 -17.71 -15.08 12.39
N TYR A 44 -17.65 -16.11 13.20
CA TYR A 44 -16.61 -17.11 13.07
C TYR A 44 -16.78 -17.88 11.76
N ALA A 45 -15.70 -18.01 11.02
CA ALA A 45 -15.66 -18.85 9.82
C ALA A 45 -14.23 -19.33 9.60
N VAL A 46 -14.09 -20.52 9.06
CA VAL A 46 -12.82 -21.11 8.61
C VAL A 46 -12.99 -21.51 7.16
N GLU A 47 -12.09 -21.06 6.31
CA GLU A 47 -12.15 -21.34 4.88
C GLU A 47 -10.75 -21.55 4.30
N SER A 48 -10.62 -22.49 3.39
CA SER A 48 -9.40 -22.70 2.61
C SER A 48 -9.45 -21.83 1.36
N LEU A 49 -8.47 -20.94 1.21
CA LEU A 49 -8.36 -20.10 0.02
C LEU A 49 -7.74 -20.92 -1.14
N PRO A 50 -8.01 -20.56 -2.39
CA PRO A 50 -7.40 -21.22 -3.57
C PRO A 50 -5.87 -21.26 -3.55
N THR A 51 -5.24 -20.37 -2.79
CA THR A 51 -3.79 -20.30 -2.58
C THR A 51 -3.25 -21.33 -1.58
N GLY A 52 -4.11 -22.14 -0.95
CA GLY A 52 -3.74 -23.08 0.12
C GLY A 52 -3.66 -22.43 1.53
N VAL A 53 -3.85 -21.13 1.64
CA VAL A 53 -3.93 -20.44 2.94
C VAL A 53 -5.25 -20.76 3.63
N CYS A 54 -5.20 -21.18 4.90
CA CYS A 54 -6.39 -21.34 5.73
C CYS A 54 -6.75 -20.02 6.40
N ARG A 55 -7.93 -19.45 6.12
CA ARG A 55 -8.37 -18.19 6.69
C ARG A 55 -9.36 -18.39 7.83
N TYR A 56 -9.03 -17.86 8.99
CA TYR A 56 -9.87 -17.77 10.18
C TYR A 56 -10.45 -16.36 10.30
N SER A 57 -11.76 -16.23 10.14
CA SER A 57 -12.48 -14.99 10.42
C SER A 57 -13.02 -15.03 11.84
N LEU A 58 -12.65 -14.07 12.68
CA LEU A 58 -13.11 -14.00 14.07
C LEU A 58 -14.14 -12.88 14.26
N PRO A 59 -15.21 -13.10 15.04
CA PRO A 59 -16.15 -12.05 15.39
C PRO A 59 -15.44 -10.84 15.97
N ALA A 60 -15.67 -9.67 15.38
CA ALA A 60 -14.91 -8.45 15.66
C ALA A 60 -15.82 -7.24 15.76
N LEU A 61 -15.46 -6.31 16.63
CA LEU A 61 -16.15 -5.03 16.77
C LEU A 61 -15.77 -4.10 15.62
N GLN A 62 -16.75 -3.36 15.13
CA GLN A 62 -16.50 -2.31 14.14
C GLN A 62 -15.92 -1.09 14.84
N ILE A 63 -14.85 -0.52 14.27
CA ILE A 63 -14.21 0.68 14.79
C ILE A 63 -14.94 1.89 14.16
N PRO A 64 -15.57 2.75 14.98
CA PRO A 64 -16.26 3.95 14.48
C PRO A 64 -15.30 4.85 13.69
N GLY A 65 -15.82 5.52 12.66
CA GLY A 65 -15.04 6.48 11.86
C GLY A 65 -14.01 5.89 10.89
N THR A 66 -13.80 4.56 10.85
CA THR A 66 -12.76 3.92 10.03
C THR A 66 -13.23 3.38 8.67
N GLY A 67 -14.46 3.72 8.24
CA GLY A 67 -14.98 3.21 6.97
C GLY A 67 -15.30 1.71 6.97
N GLY A 68 -15.57 1.13 8.15
CA GLY A 68 -16.03 -0.26 8.29
C GLY A 68 -14.95 -1.27 8.72
N TYR A 69 -13.79 -0.80 9.10
CA TYR A 69 -12.76 -1.67 9.70
C TYR A 69 -13.21 -2.24 11.05
N ARG A 70 -12.72 -3.42 11.35
CA ARG A 70 -13.02 -4.18 12.56
C ARG A 70 -11.74 -4.57 13.27
N ALA A 71 -11.82 -4.69 14.60
CA ALA A 71 -10.72 -5.22 15.40
C ALA A 71 -11.21 -6.43 16.22
N VAL A 72 -10.45 -7.50 16.20
CA VAL A 72 -10.68 -8.70 17.00
C VAL A 72 -10.18 -8.45 18.42
N ASP A 73 -10.94 -8.95 19.41
CA ASP A 73 -10.49 -8.97 20.79
C ASP A 73 -9.20 -9.83 20.91
N PRO A 74 -8.11 -9.26 21.46
CA PRO A 74 -6.86 -9.98 21.66
C PRO A 74 -6.98 -11.29 22.46
N GLN A 75 -7.97 -11.42 23.35
CA GLN A 75 -8.19 -12.66 24.10
C GLN A 75 -8.69 -13.79 23.19
N ARG A 76 -9.58 -13.46 22.24
CA ARG A 76 -10.03 -14.42 21.22
C ARG A 76 -8.89 -14.86 20.30
N VAL A 77 -8.03 -13.91 19.91
CA VAL A 77 -6.83 -14.24 19.11
C VAL A 77 -5.95 -15.24 19.89
N ARG A 78 -5.66 -14.96 21.17
CA ARG A 78 -4.86 -15.87 22.01
C ARG A 78 -5.49 -17.26 22.15
N ALA A 79 -6.81 -17.36 22.26
CA ALA A 79 -7.51 -18.65 22.33
C ALA A 79 -7.35 -19.45 21.02
N VAL A 80 -7.41 -18.76 19.88
CA VAL A 80 -7.18 -19.40 18.57
C VAL A 80 -5.71 -19.81 18.41
N LEU A 81 -4.76 -18.96 18.79
CA LEU A 81 -3.33 -19.29 18.73
C LEU A 81 -2.95 -20.52 19.55
N ARG A 82 -3.54 -20.70 20.75
CA ARG A 82 -3.34 -21.92 21.56
C ARG A 82 -3.82 -23.21 20.86
N ARG A 83 -4.87 -23.11 20.01
CA ARG A 83 -5.38 -24.27 19.24
C ARG A 83 -4.60 -24.51 17.96
N LEU A 84 -4.04 -23.46 17.38
CA LEU A 84 -3.29 -23.54 16.12
C LEU A 84 -1.85 -24.00 16.33
N GLU A 85 -1.30 -23.79 17.53
CA GLU A 85 0.08 -24.15 17.89
C GLU A 85 1.08 -23.71 16.80
N PRO A 86 1.23 -22.40 16.55
CA PRO A 86 2.08 -21.92 15.47
C PRO A 86 3.56 -22.16 15.76
N ASP A 87 4.32 -22.57 14.75
CA ASP A 87 5.78 -22.57 14.80
C ASP A 87 6.34 -21.15 14.70
N ARG A 88 5.62 -20.26 14.00
CA ARG A 88 6.00 -18.85 13.75
C ARG A 88 4.78 -17.95 13.79
N LEU A 89 4.96 -16.74 14.32
CA LEU A 89 3.90 -15.74 14.39
C LEU A 89 4.31 -14.47 13.62
N GLU A 90 3.51 -14.11 12.62
CA GLU A 90 3.60 -12.84 11.89
C GLU A 90 2.45 -11.92 12.26
N VAL A 91 2.72 -10.68 12.65
CA VAL A 91 1.70 -9.71 13.05
C VAL A 91 1.78 -8.47 12.17
N SER A 92 0.70 -8.17 11.46
CA SER A 92 0.56 -6.98 10.61
C SER A 92 -0.37 -5.93 11.21
N ASP A 93 -0.35 -5.79 12.54
CA ASP A 93 -1.09 -4.78 13.28
C ASP A 93 -0.31 -4.39 14.53
N ARG A 94 0.31 -3.23 14.46
CA ARG A 94 1.12 -2.69 15.55
C ARG A 94 0.33 -1.95 16.63
N LEU A 95 -0.97 -1.76 16.44
CA LEU A 95 -1.83 -0.98 17.36
C LEU A 95 -2.68 -1.90 18.24
N THR A 96 -3.61 -2.61 17.64
CA THR A 96 -4.63 -3.38 18.37
C THR A 96 -4.15 -4.78 18.76
N LEU A 97 -3.19 -5.35 18.01
CA LEU A 97 -2.57 -6.66 18.29
C LEU A 97 -1.14 -6.58 18.85
N ARG A 98 -0.71 -5.38 19.27
CA ARG A 98 0.65 -5.15 19.81
C ARG A 98 1.08 -6.09 20.93
N GLY A 99 0.14 -6.62 21.71
CA GLY A 99 0.41 -7.57 22.80
C GLY A 99 0.69 -9.00 22.36
N MET A 100 0.63 -9.32 21.06
CA MET A 100 0.82 -10.68 20.57
C MET A 100 2.30 -11.12 20.60
N GLY A 101 3.25 -10.18 20.47
CA GLY A 101 4.68 -10.50 20.68
C GLY A 101 4.99 -10.98 22.09
N VAL A 102 4.41 -10.35 23.13
CA VAL A 102 4.54 -10.81 24.50
C VAL A 102 3.94 -12.20 24.69
N TRP A 103 2.79 -12.47 24.06
CA TRP A 103 2.19 -13.79 24.07
C TRP A 103 3.12 -14.83 23.41
N ALA A 104 3.64 -14.52 22.24
CA ALA A 104 4.53 -15.40 21.49
C ALA A 104 5.77 -15.78 22.32
N ARG A 105 6.44 -14.78 22.90
CA ARG A 105 7.60 -15.02 23.78
C ARG A 105 7.29 -15.91 24.97
N ARG A 106 6.14 -15.72 25.64
CA ARG A 106 5.72 -16.57 26.78
C ARG A 106 5.42 -17.99 26.39
N ASN A 107 5.13 -18.25 25.13
CA ASN A 107 4.82 -19.59 24.60
C ASN A 107 5.98 -20.17 23.75
N GLY A 108 7.15 -19.53 23.73
CA GLY A 108 8.32 -20.01 22.98
C GLY A 108 8.14 -19.95 21.44
N VAL A 109 7.24 -19.12 20.94
CA VAL A 109 6.96 -18.97 19.51
C VAL A 109 7.74 -17.78 18.95
N PRO A 110 8.70 -17.99 18.05
CA PRO A 110 9.38 -16.89 17.35
C PRO A 110 8.38 -16.00 16.61
N SER A 111 8.59 -14.67 16.72
CA SER A 111 7.57 -13.70 16.30
C SER A 111 8.15 -12.53 15.53
N MET A 112 7.42 -12.10 14.52
CA MET A 112 7.72 -10.94 13.69
C MET A 112 6.54 -9.98 13.67
N VAL A 113 6.82 -8.67 13.70
CA VAL A 113 5.82 -7.63 13.42
C VAL A 113 6.21 -6.85 12.19
N ILE A 114 5.25 -6.62 11.29
CA ILE A 114 5.45 -5.79 10.11
C ILE A 114 4.90 -4.39 10.39
N SER A 115 5.78 -3.40 10.30
CA SER A 115 5.43 -1.98 10.41
C SER A 115 5.02 -1.45 9.02
N HIS A 116 3.72 -1.35 8.80
CA HIS A 116 3.15 -0.85 7.55
C HIS A 116 2.99 0.67 7.53
N GLU A 117 3.01 1.33 8.70
CA GLU A 117 2.82 2.78 8.83
C GLU A 117 3.93 3.41 9.67
N ARG A 118 4.07 4.73 9.55
CA ARG A 118 4.79 5.56 10.52
C ARG A 118 3.85 6.01 11.62
N LEU A 119 4.17 5.63 12.86
CA LEU A 119 3.32 5.95 13.99
C LEU A 119 3.37 7.45 14.35
N ASP A 120 4.55 8.09 14.24
CA ASP A 120 4.68 9.52 14.48
C ASP A 120 3.79 10.33 13.53
N ARG A 121 3.77 10.01 12.23
CA ARG A 121 2.92 10.67 11.23
C ARG A 121 1.43 10.40 11.44
N LEU A 122 1.09 9.19 11.83
CA LEU A 122 -0.29 8.84 12.17
C LEU A 122 -0.79 9.66 13.37
N LEU A 123 0.03 9.80 14.40
CA LEU A 123 -0.31 10.59 15.59
C LEU A 123 -0.39 12.09 15.28
N GLU A 124 0.50 12.62 14.45
CA GLU A 124 0.44 14.01 13.98
C GLU A 124 -0.85 14.31 13.24
N GLN A 125 -1.28 13.40 12.37
CA GLN A 125 -2.47 13.59 11.54
C GLN A 125 -3.77 13.65 12.34
N PHE A 126 -3.85 12.91 13.44
CA PHE A 126 -5.13 12.72 14.13
C PHE A 126 -5.20 13.28 15.55
N LEU A 127 -4.08 13.45 16.27
CA LEU A 127 -4.15 13.60 17.71
C LEU A 127 -3.15 14.56 18.36
N LEU A 128 -1.91 14.70 17.87
CA LEU A 128 -0.84 15.32 18.67
C LEU A 128 0.06 16.27 17.87
N PRO A 129 0.60 17.34 18.50
CA PRO A 129 1.66 18.15 17.89
C PRO A 129 2.92 17.31 17.62
N GLY A 130 3.65 17.67 16.56
CA GLY A 130 4.73 16.85 15.99
C GLY A 130 5.82 16.37 16.98
N ALA A 131 6.26 17.23 17.92
CA ALA A 131 7.27 16.82 18.93
C ALA A 131 6.70 15.77 19.91
N MET A 132 5.45 15.94 20.34
CA MET A 132 4.76 15.02 21.24
C MET A 132 4.41 13.71 20.51
N ALA A 133 3.96 13.78 19.25
CA ALA A 133 3.71 12.62 18.41
C ALA A 133 4.96 11.75 18.27
N ARG A 134 6.12 12.35 18.01
CA ARG A 134 7.40 11.63 17.96
C ARG A 134 7.76 10.96 19.28
N HIS A 135 7.65 11.68 20.40
CA HIS A 135 7.97 11.12 21.72
C HIS A 135 7.10 9.90 22.06
N VAL A 136 5.79 10.01 21.82
CA VAL A 136 4.83 8.91 22.04
C VAL A 136 5.11 7.73 21.10
N ALA A 137 5.40 8.02 19.82
CA ALA A 137 5.75 7.00 18.83
C ALA A 137 7.04 6.27 19.25
N ASP A 138 8.07 6.97 19.69
CA ASP A 138 9.32 6.38 20.13
C ASP A 138 9.15 5.46 21.33
N ALA A 139 8.38 5.87 22.33
CA ALA A 139 8.06 5.03 23.48
C ALA A 139 7.27 3.75 23.08
N ALA A 140 6.32 3.89 22.16
CA ALA A 140 5.56 2.76 21.64
C ALA A 140 6.44 1.81 20.80
N ASN A 141 7.32 2.36 19.97
CA ASN A 141 8.25 1.60 19.12
C ASN A 141 9.28 0.84 19.96
N ARG A 142 9.85 1.43 21.04
CA ARG A 142 10.73 0.71 21.99
C ARG A 142 10.02 -0.49 22.61
N ARG A 143 8.76 -0.31 23.06
CA ARG A 143 7.98 -1.42 23.64
C ARG A 143 7.68 -2.50 22.61
N MET A 144 7.41 -2.12 21.37
CA MET A 144 7.14 -3.06 20.27
C MET A 144 8.42 -3.83 19.92
N ALA A 145 9.53 -3.16 19.68
CA ALA A 145 10.83 -3.80 19.39
C ALA A 145 11.25 -4.75 20.53
N ALA A 146 11.03 -4.34 21.79
CA ALA A 146 11.28 -5.21 22.95
C ALA A 146 10.32 -6.41 23.05
N SER A 147 9.20 -6.42 22.36
CA SER A 147 8.16 -7.47 22.46
C SER A 147 8.25 -8.55 21.40
N TYR A 148 8.82 -8.25 20.24
CA TYR A 148 8.97 -9.16 19.10
C TYR A 148 10.43 -9.54 18.88
N ASP A 149 10.68 -10.70 18.30
CA ASP A 149 12.03 -11.12 17.95
C ASP A 149 12.56 -10.34 16.74
N THR A 150 11.68 -10.00 15.79
CA THR A 150 12.03 -9.20 14.63
C THR A 150 10.94 -8.15 14.35
N VAL A 151 11.36 -6.94 14.04
CA VAL A 151 10.52 -5.88 13.45
C VAL A 151 10.89 -5.74 11.99
N VAL A 152 9.92 -5.86 11.10
CA VAL A 152 10.14 -5.65 9.66
C VAL A 152 9.53 -4.32 9.23
N CYS A 153 10.35 -3.49 8.58
CA CYS A 153 9.93 -2.27 7.91
C CYS A 153 9.96 -2.49 6.39
N THR A 154 8.92 -2.05 5.71
CA THR A 154 8.81 -2.25 4.25
C THR A 154 9.56 -1.19 3.44
N THR A 155 9.95 -0.08 4.05
CA THR A 155 10.66 1.06 3.44
C THR A 155 11.70 1.63 4.40
N ALA A 156 12.68 2.38 3.88
CA ALA A 156 13.59 3.18 4.71
C ALA A 156 12.83 4.28 5.46
N PHE A 157 11.78 4.81 4.85
CA PHE A 157 10.89 5.79 5.49
C PHE A 157 10.25 5.25 6.79
N ALA A 158 9.74 4.01 6.78
CA ALA A 158 9.23 3.37 7.99
C ALA A 158 10.35 2.95 8.97
N HIS A 159 11.51 2.55 8.44
CA HIS A 159 12.68 2.15 9.22
C HIS A 159 13.23 3.29 10.08
N ALA A 160 13.21 4.53 9.59
CA ALA A 160 13.73 5.70 10.27
C ALA A 160 13.16 5.94 11.70
N GLU A 161 11.92 5.48 11.98
CA GLU A 161 11.36 5.54 13.34
C GLU A 161 12.11 4.63 14.32
N PHE A 162 12.60 3.48 13.83
CA PHE A 162 13.31 2.49 14.63
C PHE A 162 14.81 2.80 14.73
N GLU A 163 15.41 3.39 13.69
CA GLU A 163 16.75 3.94 13.73
C GLU A 163 16.88 5.01 14.82
N ARG A 164 15.91 5.92 14.91
CA ARG A 164 15.85 6.99 15.90
C ARG A 164 15.92 6.48 17.36
N ILE A 165 15.43 5.28 17.61
CA ILE A 165 15.45 4.64 18.93
C ILE A 165 16.54 3.56 19.06
N ALA A 166 17.41 3.42 18.06
CA ALA A 166 18.47 2.40 18.00
C ALA A 166 17.97 0.96 18.28
N ALA A 167 16.81 0.59 17.73
CA ALA A 167 16.24 -0.74 17.91
C ALA A 167 17.10 -1.81 17.20
N PRO A 168 17.60 -2.85 17.92
CA PRO A 168 18.61 -3.76 17.37
C PRO A 168 18.06 -4.86 16.45
N ASN A 169 16.76 -5.12 16.50
CA ASN A 169 16.11 -6.25 15.85
C ASN A 169 15.24 -5.85 14.64
N VAL A 170 15.63 -4.77 13.95
CA VAL A 170 14.88 -4.25 12.81
C VAL A 170 15.49 -4.74 11.50
N ARG A 171 14.64 -5.20 10.60
CA ARG A 171 15.02 -5.59 9.24
C ARG A 171 14.19 -4.83 8.21
N ARG A 172 14.78 -4.55 7.05
CA ARG A 172 14.07 -3.94 5.93
C ARG A 172 13.80 -4.99 4.87
N VAL A 173 12.52 -5.23 4.61
CA VAL A 173 12.06 -6.15 3.56
C VAL A 173 10.97 -5.45 2.74
N PRO A 174 11.27 -4.98 1.52
CA PRO A 174 10.28 -4.35 0.66
C PRO A 174 9.17 -5.33 0.28
N LEU A 175 7.96 -4.81 0.11
CA LEU A 175 6.85 -5.58 -0.47
C LEU A 175 7.05 -5.74 -1.98
N GLY A 176 6.34 -6.70 -2.56
CA GLY A 176 6.37 -6.96 -3.98
C GLY A 176 5.18 -6.37 -4.75
N VAL A 177 5.24 -6.53 -6.07
CA VAL A 177 4.16 -6.27 -7.00
C VAL A 177 3.88 -7.50 -7.86
N ASP A 178 2.64 -7.67 -8.26
CA ASP A 178 2.19 -8.77 -9.14
C ASP A 178 2.51 -8.44 -10.60
N LEU A 179 3.71 -8.82 -11.02
CA LEU A 179 4.23 -8.56 -12.35
C LEU A 179 3.52 -9.32 -13.48
N ALA A 180 2.74 -10.35 -13.13
CA ALA A 180 1.96 -11.11 -14.11
C ALA A 180 0.63 -10.40 -14.40
N THR A 181 -0.10 -9.97 -13.36
CA THR A 181 -1.34 -9.22 -13.52
C THR A 181 -1.09 -7.81 -14.04
N PHE A 182 -0.09 -7.11 -13.49
CA PHE A 182 0.28 -5.76 -13.90
C PHE A 182 1.45 -5.83 -14.89
N ALA A 183 1.13 -5.72 -16.16
CA ALA A 183 2.10 -5.82 -17.24
C ALA A 183 1.80 -4.82 -18.37
N PRO A 184 2.82 -4.35 -19.10
CA PRO A 184 2.60 -3.47 -20.25
C PRO A 184 1.69 -4.06 -21.34
N SER A 185 1.67 -5.40 -21.45
CA SER A 185 0.79 -6.14 -22.38
C SER A 185 -0.71 -5.98 -22.09
N MET A 186 -1.09 -5.49 -20.91
CA MET A 186 -2.49 -5.16 -20.56
C MET A 186 -2.98 -3.87 -21.20
N ARG A 187 -2.12 -3.14 -21.92
CA ARG A 187 -2.48 -1.91 -22.62
C ARG A 187 -3.55 -2.15 -23.66
N ASP A 188 -4.61 -1.36 -23.58
CA ASP A 188 -5.73 -1.35 -24.53
C ASP A 188 -5.82 0.00 -25.22
N SER A 189 -5.41 0.04 -26.48
CA SER A 189 -5.40 1.27 -27.28
C SER A 189 -6.81 1.80 -27.58
N GLY A 190 -7.81 0.94 -27.68
CA GLY A 190 -9.20 1.32 -27.88
C GLY A 190 -9.77 2.02 -26.64
N TRP A 191 -9.57 1.39 -25.48
CA TRP A 191 -9.99 1.97 -24.20
C TRP A 191 -9.25 3.25 -23.87
N ARG A 192 -7.92 3.29 -24.14
CA ARG A 192 -7.14 4.53 -24.01
C ARG A 192 -7.73 5.67 -24.82
N ARG A 193 -8.03 5.45 -26.10
CA ARG A 193 -8.64 6.48 -26.97
C ARG A 193 -9.99 6.96 -26.41
N ALA A 194 -10.83 6.06 -25.96
CA ALA A 194 -12.11 6.40 -25.35
C ALA A 194 -11.95 7.23 -24.08
N LEU A 195 -11.04 6.84 -23.19
CA LEU A 195 -10.78 7.56 -21.94
C LEU A 195 -10.08 8.91 -22.17
N ALA A 196 -9.13 8.99 -23.09
CA ALA A 196 -8.42 10.22 -23.42
C ALA A 196 -9.33 11.26 -24.10
N SER A 197 -10.38 10.82 -24.84
CA SER A 197 -11.38 11.70 -25.45
C SER A 197 -10.73 12.86 -26.24
N GLY A 198 -9.72 12.53 -27.06
CA GLY A 198 -8.99 13.51 -27.88
C GLY A 198 -7.83 14.25 -27.18
N ALA A 199 -7.55 13.98 -25.92
CA ALA A 199 -6.36 14.49 -25.25
C ALA A 199 -5.09 13.76 -25.71
N ASP A 200 -3.96 14.45 -25.70
CA ASP A 200 -2.65 13.93 -26.10
C ASP A 200 -2.10 12.98 -25.02
N ALA A 201 -2.32 13.29 -23.74
CA ALA A 201 -1.90 12.45 -22.63
C ALA A 201 -3.04 12.05 -21.70
N LEU A 202 -3.04 10.78 -21.28
CA LEU A 202 -3.95 10.19 -20.30
C LEU A 202 -3.22 10.05 -18.96
N ILE A 203 -3.64 10.83 -17.99
CA ILE A 203 -3.13 10.80 -16.62
C ILE A 203 -4.10 9.96 -15.77
N VAL A 204 -3.60 9.15 -14.85
CA VAL A 204 -4.45 8.35 -13.97
C VAL A 204 -4.14 8.60 -12.50
N HIS A 205 -5.18 8.62 -11.66
CA HIS A 205 -5.08 8.46 -10.23
C HIS A 205 -5.85 7.21 -9.83
N CYS A 206 -5.18 6.24 -9.23
CA CYS A 206 -5.80 4.98 -8.82
C CYS A 206 -5.67 4.78 -7.31
N GLY A 207 -6.77 4.80 -6.58
CA GLY A 207 -6.75 4.63 -5.13
C GLY A 207 -8.03 5.05 -4.42
N ARG A 208 -8.02 4.92 -3.08
CA ARG A 208 -9.13 5.37 -2.24
C ARG A 208 -9.24 6.91 -2.27
N LEU A 209 -10.45 7.42 -2.39
CA LEU A 209 -10.72 8.86 -2.35
C LEU A 209 -10.91 9.32 -0.89
N SER A 210 -9.82 9.33 -0.13
CA SER A 210 -9.77 9.68 1.29
C SER A 210 -8.79 10.82 1.56
N PRO A 211 -8.90 11.55 2.68
CA PRO A 211 -8.09 12.74 2.94
C PRO A 211 -6.59 12.51 2.83
N GLU A 212 -6.09 11.40 3.36
CA GLU A 212 -4.66 11.07 3.38
C GLU A 212 -4.04 10.82 2.00
N LYS A 213 -4.89 10.61 0.97
CA LYS A 213 -4.43 10.40 -0.42
C LYS A 213 -4.25 11.68 -1.21
N HIS A 214 -4.73 12.82 -0.70
CA HIS A 214 -4.60 14.13 -1.33
C HIS A 214 -4.96 14.14 -2.83
N VAL A 215 -6.09 13.48 -3.18
CA VAL A 215 -6.54 13.34 -4.59
C VAL A 215 -6.85 14.69 -5.23
N GLU A 216 -7.23 15.70 -4.44
CA GLU A 216 -7.39 17.08 -4.87
C GLU A 216 -6.15 17.61 -5.59
N ARG A 217 -4.94 17.24 -5.15
CA ARG A 217 -3.70 17.65 -5.83
C ARG A 217 -3.61 17.07 -7.24
N SER A 218 -4.12 15.87 -7.50
CA SER A 218 -4.20 15.33 -8.86
C SER A 218 -5.14 16.14 -9.77
N VAL A 219 -6.25 16.64 -9.21
CA VAL A 219 -7.18 17.51 -9.94
C VAL A 219 -6.53 18.85 -10.23
N ASP A 220 -5.87 19.45 -9.23
CA ASP A 220 -5.18 20.72 -9.37
C ASP A 220 -4.01 20.65 -10.35
N THR A 221 -3.27 19.54 -10.37
CA THR A 221 -2.22 19.27 -11.36
C THR A 221 -2.75 19.34 -12.79
N VAL A 222 -3.94 18.81 -13.03
CA VAL A 222 -4.56 18.87 -14.37
C VAL A 222 -5.09 20.27 -14.68
N ALA A 223 -5.55 21.03 -13.69
CA ALA A 223 -5.88 22.45 -13.90
C ALA A 223 -4.65 23.23 -14.37
N GLU A 224 -3.52 23.14 -13.69
CA GLU A 224 -2.23 23.76 -14.06
C GLU A 224 -1.79 23.37 -15.49
N LEU A 225 -1.84 22.08 -15.82
CA LEU A 225 -1.49 21.59 -17.16
C LEU A 225 -2.42 22.15 -18.24
N THR A 226 -3.72 22.22 -17.95
CA THR A 226 -4.71 22.77 -18.90
C THR A 226 -4.54 24.28 -19.09
N GLU A 227 -4.28 25.00 -18.00
CA GLU A 227 -3.98 26.45 -18.06
C GLU A 227 -2.71 26.75 -18.85
N SER A 228 -1.71 25.88 -18.82
CA SER A 228 -0.50 25.97 -19.65
C SER A 228 -0.70 25.53 -21.10
N GLY A 229 -1.93 25.18 -21.51
CA GLY A 229 -2.29 24.77 -22.87
C GLY A 229 -2.06 23.30 -23.19
N ALA A 230 -1.69 22.46 -22.22
CA ALA A 230 -1.50 21.04 -22.44
C ALA A 230 -2.86 20.32 -22.62
N ARG A 231 -2.94 19.46 -23.63
CA ARG A 231 -4.14 18.65 -23.91
C ARG A 231 -4.09 17.33 -23.15
N VAL A 232 -4.41 17.40 -21.86
CA VAL A 232 -4.39 16.25 -20.94
C VAL A 232 -5.78 15.87 -20.46
N ARG A 233 -5.94 14.64 -20.01
CA ARG A 233 -7.15 14.17 -19.32
C ARG A 233 -6.76 13.33 -18.10
N LEU A 234 -7.42 13.59 -16.98
CA LEU A 234 -7.28 12.81 -15.76
C LEU A 234 -8.43 11.79 -15.63
N VAL A 235 -8.07 10.55 -15.39
CA VAL A 235 -9.02 9.50 -15.01
C VAL A 235 -8.76 9.11 -13.56
N ILE A 236 -9.79 9.23 -12.73
CA ILE A 236 -9.75 8.87 -11.31
C ILE A 236 -10.50 7.54 -11.12
N ALA A 237 -9.76 6.49 -10.78
CA ALA A 237 -10.30 5.17 -10.44
C ALA A 237 -10.23 4.95 -8.93
N GLY A 238 -11.37 4.79 -8.31
CA GLY A 238 -11.53 4.59 -6.88
C GLY A 238 -12.81 5.22 -6.33
N ASP A 239 -13.04 4.99 -5.05
CA ASP A 239 -14.18 5.55 -4.32
C ASP A 239 -13.78 5.91 -2.89
N GLY A 240 -14.54 6.76 -2.24
CA GLY A 240 -14.26 7.16 -0.87
C GLY A 240 -15.01 8.42 -0.44
N PRO A 241 -14.82 8.83 0.84
CA PRO A 241 -15.60 9.92 1.43
C PRO A 241 -15.39 11.28 0.75
N ARG A 242 -14.27 11.47 0.04
CA ARG A 242 -13.96 12.72 -0.66
C ARG A 242 -14.57 12.83 -2.07
N ARG A 243 -15.18 11.77 -2.59
CA ARG A 243 -15.66 11.72 -3.98
C ARG A 243 -16.47 12.94 -4.39
N ARG A 244 -17.54 13.27 -3.63
CA ARG A 244 -18.40 14.43 -3.97
C ARG A 244 -17.66 15.77 -3.95
N ALA A 245 -16.69 15.94 -3.06
CA ALA A 245 -15.88 17.15 -2.99
C ALA A 245 -14.94 17.25 -4.20
N LEU A 246 -14.33 16.13 -4.61
CA LEU A 246 -13.46 16.03 -5.78
C LEU A 246 -14.22 16.28 -7.08
N GLU A 247 -15.43 15.71 -7.24
CA GLU A 247 -16.30 15.96 -8.39
C GLU A 247 -16.69 17.44 -8.52
N ARG A 248 -16.95 18.13 -7.38
CA ARG A 248 -17.16 19.59 -7.40
C ARG A 248 -15.92 20.36 -7.80
N ARG A 249 -14.74 19.97 -7.27
CA ARG A 249 -13.45 20.63 -7.59
C ARG A 249 -13.08 20.47 -9.06
N ALA A 250 -13.43 19.33 -9.66
CA ALA A 250 -13.11 18.98 -11.06
C ALA A 250 -14.08 19.60 -12.09
N ARG A 251 -15.07 20.40 -11.67
CA ARG A 251 -16.02 21.02 -12.61
C ARG A 251 -15.31 21.91 -13.64
N GLY A 252 -15.60 21.68 -14.91
CA GLY A 252 -14.97 22.43 -16.02
C GLY A 252 -13.57 21.93 -16.42
N LEU A 253 -13.00 20.97 -15.67
CA LEU A 253 -11.70 20.38 -15.98
C LEU A 253 -11.87 19.05 -16.75
N PRO A 254 -10.85 18.63 -17.53
CA PRO A 254 -10.87 17.37 -18.26
C PRO A 254 -10.63 16.16 -17.33
N VAL A 255 -11.55 15.93 -16.40
CA VAL A 255 -11.47 14.87 -15.36
C VAL A 255 -12.64 13.90 -15.48
N THR A 256 -12.38 12.60 -15.42
CA THR A 256 -13.38 11.53 -15.44
C THR A 256 -13.26 10.67 -14.20
N PHE A 257 -14.39 10.36 -13.54
CA PHE A 257 -14.44 9.48 -12.37
C PHE A 257 -15.04 8.12 -12.76
N LEU A 258 -14.25 7.05 -12.71
CA LEU A 258 -14.72 5.68 -13.02
C LEU A 258 -15.40 5.00 -11.82
N GLY A 259 -15.17 5.50 -10.61
CA GLY A 259 -15.58 4.80 -9.40
C GLY A 259 -14.66 3.63 -9.05
N PHE A 260 -15.14 2.76 -8.17
CA PHE A 260 -14.38 1.60 -7.70
C PHE A 260 -14.32 0.52 -8.79
N LEU A 261 -13.12 0.15 -9.22
CA LEU A 261 -12.88 -0.97 -10.10
C LEU A 261 -12.68 -2.25 -9.26
N ALA A 262 -13.57 -3.21 -9.43
CA ALA A 262 -13.55 -4.44 -8.61
C ALA A 262 -12.52 -5.47 -9.09
N GLY A 263 -12.24 -5.51 -10.39
CA GLY A 263 -11.33 -6.45 -11.03
C GLY A 263 -9.89 -5.95 -11.07
N ARG A 264 -8.93 -6.73 -10.55
CA ARG A 264 -7.50 -6.38 -10.68
C ARG A 264 -7.07 -6.23 -12.14
N GLY A 265 -7.63 -7.05 -13.06
CA GLY A 265 -7.39 -6.94 -14.49
C GLY A 265 -7.85 -5.62 -15.10
N GLU A 266 -8.99 -5.06 -14.64
CA GLU A 266 -9.45 -3.74 -15.07
C GLU A 266 -8.51 -2.63 -14.59
N VAL A 267 -8.03 -2.74 -13.34
CA VAL A 267 -7.02 -1.79 -12.81
C VAL A 267 -5.73 -1.89 -13.60
N ALA A 268 -5.25 -3.09 -13.89
CA ALA A 268 -4.04 -3.31 -14.69
C ALA A 268 -4.18 -2.75 -16.11
N ARG A 269 -5.34 -2.98 -16.75
CA ARG A 269 -5.69 -2.43 -18.07
C ARG A 269 -5.69 -0.90 -18.05
N LEU A 270 -6.28 -0.27 -17.03
CA LEU A 270 -6.29 1.18 -16.86
C LEU A 270 -4.88 1.73 -16.71
N LEU A 271 -4.10 1.16 -15.77
CA LEU A 271 -2.74 1.59 -15.51
C LEU A 271 -1.86 1.42 -16.75
N ALA A 272 -1.93 0.28 -17.44
CA ALA A 272 -1.15 0.04 -18.65
C ALA A 272 -1.53 0.98 -19.81
N SER A 273 -2.78 1.46 -19.83
CA SER A 273 -3.28 2.36 -20.88
C SER A 273 -2.97 3.85 -20.60
N ALA A 274 -2.54 4.20 -19.40
CA ALA A 274 -2.18 5.57 -19.03
C ALA A 274 -0.76 5.95 -19.49
N ASP A 275 -0.51 7.25 -19.57
CA ASP A 275 0.80 7.82 -19.90
C ASP A 275 1.59 8.20 -18.64
N VAL A 276 0.91 8.66 -17.59
CA VAL A 276 1.47 8.97 -16.26
C VAL A 276 0.46 8.63 -15.17
N SER A 277 0.93 8.12 -14.03
CA SER A 277 0.12 7.92 -12.83
C SER A 277 0.51 8.90 -11.74
N LEU A 278 -0.48 9.46 -11.03
CA LEU A 278 -0.26 10.38 -9.91
C LEU A 278 -0.54 9.69 -8.57
N ALA A 279 0.39 9.83 -7.64
CA ALA A 279 0.25 9.35 -6.26
C ALA A 279 0.67 10.47 -5.26
N PRO A 280 -0.17 11.51 -5.09
CA PRO A 280 0.19 12.73 -4.37
C PRO A 280 0.09 12.63 -2.84
N GLY A 281 -0.27 11.48 -2.28
CA GLY A 281 -0.43 11.29 -0.84
C GLY A 281 0.89 11.37 -0.08
N PRO A 282 1.09 12.34 0.85
CA PRO A 282 2.36 12.53 1.56
C PRO A 282 2.60 11.47 2.67
N HIS A 283 1.60 10.69 3.01
CA HIS A 283 1.65 9.71 4.10
C HIS A 283 1.71 8.25 3.60
N GLU A 284 1.96 8.05 2.31
CA GLU A 284 2.15 6.69 1.78
C GLU A 284 3.39 6.03 2.36
N THR A 285 3.22 4.82 2.86
CA THR A 285 4.31 4.08 3.53
C THR A 285 4.94 3.00 2.67
N PHE A 286 4.25 2.55 1.60
CA PHE A 286 4.82 1.69 0.58
C PHE A 286 4.27 1.99 -0.82
N GLY A 287 2.93 2.17 -0.96
CA GLY A 287 2.29 2.59 -2.20
C GLY A 287 2.22 1.52 -3.28
N LEU A 288 1.57 0.40 -3.00
CA LEU A 288 1.37 -0.67 -3.99
C LEU A 288 0.78 -0.16 -5.30
N ALA A 289 -0.14 0.81 -5.27
CA ALA A 289 -0.74 1.36 -6.49
C ALA A 289 0.30 2.04 -7.42
N ALA A 290 1.31 2.71 -6.86
CA ALA A 290 2.39 3.28 -7.63
C ALA A 290 3.30 2.19 -8.24
N LEU A 291 3.59 1.12 -7.48
CA LEU A 291 4.30 -0.04 -8.03
C LEU A 291 3.48 -0.78 -9.09
N GLU A 292 2.17 -0.90 -8.92
CA GLU A 292 1.27 -1.48 -9.92
C GLU A 292 1.28 -0.67 -11.23
N ALA A 293 1.36 0.67 -11.13
CA ALA A 293 1.52 1.54 -12.30
C ALA A 293 2.87 1.30 -12.98
N LEU A 294 3.98 1.31 -12.23
CA LEU A 294 5.31 1.01 -12.77
C LEU A 294 5.36 -0.38 -13.43
N ALA A 295 4.78 -1.39 -12.80
CA ALA A 295 4.71 -2.75 -13.35
C ALA A 295 3.92 -2.81 -14.65
N SER A 296 2.90 -1.97 -14.80
CA SER A 296 2.13 -1.79 -16.04
C SER A 296 2.86 -0.97 -17.11
N GLY A 297 4.10 -0.56 -16.84
CA GLY A 297 4.91 0.28 -17.72
C GLY A 297 4.51 1.75 -17.69
N THR A 298 3.82 2.22 -16.65
CA THR A 298 3.38 3.61 -16.54
C THR A 298 4.19 4.34 -15.50
N PRO A 299 4.94 5.40 -15.88
CA PRO A 299 5.72 6.19 -14.96
C PRO A 299 4.82 6.90 -13.93
N VAL A 300 5.38 7.20 -12.75
CA VAL A 300 4.62 7.77 -11.64
C VAL A 300 5.20 9.10 -11.15
N VAL A 301 4.33 10.05 -10.82
CA VAL A 301 4.70 11.25 -10.07
C VAL A 301 4.16 11.11 -8.65
N VAL A 302 5.05 11.23 -7.67
CA VAL A 302 4.75 10.94 -6.27
C VAL A 302 5.14 12.12 -5.36
N SER A 303 4.53 12.17 -4.17
CA SER A 303 4.94 13.12 -3.13
C SER A 303 6.33 12.77 -2.59
N ALA A 304 7.24 13.75 -2.55
CA ALA A 304 8.57 13.62 -1.95
C ALA A 304 8.51 13.42 -0.42
N SER A 305 7.40 13.80 0.23
CA SER A 305 7.19 13.60 1.67
C SER A 305 6.83 12.16 2.02
N SER A 306 6.53 11.33 1.04
CA SER A 306 6.11 9.93 1.23
C SER A 306 7.26 8.93 1.05
N ALA A 307 7.02 7.68 1.43
CA ALA A 307 7.94 6.57 1.12
C ALA A 307 8.06 6.28 -0.38
N LEU A 308 7.13 6.76 -1.20
CA LEU A 308 7.13 6.51 -2.65
C LEU A 308 8.35 7.08 -3.36
N ARG A 309 9.02 8.09 -2.78
CA ARG A 309 10.31 8.58 -3.28
C ARG A 309 11.38 7.48 -3.38
N GLU A 310 11.26 6.41 -2.60
CA GLU A 310 12.20 5.28 -2.62
C GLU A 310 11.99 4.35 -3.82
N ILE A 311 10.79 4.34 -4.40
CA ILE A 311 10.46 3.49 -5.53
C ILE A 311 10.64 4.17 -6.88
N VAL A 312 10.70 5.49 -6.96
CA VAL A 312 10.92 6.22 -8.22
C VAL A 312 12.39 6.49 -8.46
N ARG A 313 12.75 6.53 -9.74
CA ARG A 313 14.08 6.95 -10.24
C ARG A 313 13.88 7.79 -11.51
N PRO A 314 14.86 8.60 -11.91
CA PRO A 314 14.83 9.30 -13.19
C PRO A 314 14.46 8.34 -14.33
N GLY A 315 13.60 8.79 -15.24
CA GLY A 315 13.09 8.00 -16.36
C GLY A 315 11.86 7.14 -16.06
N CYS A 316 11.67 6.66 -14.83
CA CYS A 316 10.47 5.90 -14.46
C CYS A 316 9.47 6.68 -13.59
N GLY A 317 9.83 7.89 -13.15
CA GLY A 317 8.98 8.73 -12.33
C GLY A 317 9.74 9.87 -11.68
N ALA A 318 9.02 10.69 -10.89
CA ALA A 318 9.56 11.81 -10.15
C ALA A 318 8.95 11.89 -8.75
N ALA A 319 9.77 12.21 -7.75
CA ALA A 319 9.32 12.60 -6.42
C ALA A 319 9.43 14.10 -6.29
N VAL A 320 8.31 14.76 -6.04
CA VAL A 320 8.22 16.23 -6.07
C VAL A 320 7.53 16.77 -4.82
N ASP A 321 7.71 18.07 -4.60
CA ASP A 321 7.10 18.78 -3.48
C ASP A 321 5.57 18.75 -3.57
N ASP A 322 4.93 18.92 -2.41
CA ASP A 322 3.51 18.69 -2.18
C ASP A 322 2.58 19.80 -2.67
N TYR A 323 2.79 20.32 -3.91
CA TYR A 323 1.93 21.32 -4.54
C TYR A 323 1.75 21.05 -6.04
N ALA A 324 0.63 21.48 -6.60
CA ALA A 324 0.21 21.12 -7.95
C ALA A 324 1.18 21.52 -9.07
N PRO A 325 1.77 22.74 -9.10
CA PRO A 325 2.74 23.11 -10.12
C PRO A 325 3.97 22.19 -10.20
N ALA A 326 4.47 21.67 -9.06
CA ALA A 326 5.59 20.72 -9.06
C ALA A 326 5.19 19.40 -9.72
N PHE A 327 3.96 18.91 -9.45
CA PHE A 327 3.42 17.75 -10.11
C PHE A 327 3.22 17.97 -11.62
N ALA A 328 2.71 19.15 -12.01
CA ALA A 328 2.51 19.50 -13.42
C ALA A 328 3.84 19.53 -14.19
N SER A 329 4.86 20.18 -13.63
CA SER A 329 6.21 20.22 -14.22
C SER A 329 6.80 18.82 -14.38
N ALA A 330 6.65 17.94 -13.37
CA ALA A 330 7.14 16.59 -13.45
C ALA A 330 6.38 15.74 -14.49
N VAL A 331 5.06 15.92 -14.62
CA VAL A 331 4.28 15.27 -15.69
C VAL A 331 4.79 15.69 -17.05
N THR A 332 4.98 17.00 -17.30
CA THR A 332 5.52 17.51 -18.57
C THR A 332 6.89 16.91 -18.86
N GLY A 333 7.83 16.93 -17.90
CA GLY A 333 9.16 16.36 -18.09
C GLY A 333 9.18 14.86 -18.37
N LEU A 334 8.21 14.10 -17.83
CA LEU A 334 8.05 12.67 -18.17
C LEU A 334 7.50 12.50 -19.59
N LEU A 335 6.54 13.34 -20.00
CA LEU A 335 5.93 13.26 -21.32
C LEU A 335 6.88 13.70 -22.45
N ASP A 336 7.87 14.55 -22.18
CA ASP A 336 8.92 14.93 -23.11
C ASP A 336 9.84 13.76 -23.52
N SER A 337 9.92 12.72 -22.66
CA SER A 337 10.66 11.51 -22.97
C SER A 337 9.88 10.60 -23.92
N PRO A 338 10.55 9.88 -24.87
CA PRO A 338 9.89 8.91 -25.73
C PRO A 338 9.11 7.87 -24.95
N GLU A 339 7.88 7.57 -25.41
CA GLU A 339 6.96 6.66 -24.69
C GLU A 339 7.61 5.31 -24.37
N GLU A 340 8.27 4.71 -25.33
CA GLU A 340 8.91 3.39 -25.18
C GLU A 340 9.97 3.40 -24.07
N ILE A 341 10.80 4.47 -24.02
CA ILE A 341 11.88 4.60 -23.04
C ILE A 341 11.30 4.72 -21.62
N ARG A 342 10.34 5.64 -21.40
CA ARG A 342 9.76 5.83 -20.07
C ARG A 342 8.96 4.62 -19.58
N ARG A 343 8.29 3.90 -20.51
CA ARG A 343 7.56 2.67 -20.19
C ARG A 343 8.47 1.51 -19.84
N ALA A 344 9.55 1.33 -20.61
CA ALA A 344 10.57 0.33 -20.32
C ALA A 344 11.26 0.59 -18.95
N ALA A 345 11.61 1.84 -18.67
CA ALA A 345 12.20 2.23 -17.39
C ALA A 345 11.25 1.99 -16.22
N ALA A 346 9.95 2.29 -16.38
CA ALA A 346 8.92 2.01 -15.36
C ALA A 346 8.83 0.51 -15.07
N ARG A 347 8.73 -0.31 -16.10
CA ARG A 347 8.66 -1.78 -15.97
C ARG A 347 9.93 -2.35 -15.32
N ALA A 348 11.10 -1.98 -15.80
CA ALA A 348 12.39 -2.45 -15.25
C ALA A 348 12.49 -2.10 -13.74
N ARG A 349 12.03 -0.91 -13.35
CA ARG A 349 12.02 -0.52 -11.94
C ARG A 349 11.10 -1.40 -11.09
N ALA A 350 9.91 -1.73 -11.58
CA ALA A 350 8.97 -2.59 -10.86
C ALA A 350 9.50 -4.02 -10.68
N GLU A 351 10.28 -4.53 -11.62
CA GLU A 351 10.87 -5.88 -11.58
C GLU A 351 11.85 -6.07 -10.41
N GLU A 352 12.42 -4.97 -9.88
CA GLU A 352 13.22 -5.00 -8.65
C GLU A 352 12.37 -5.35 -7.41
N PHE A 353 11.04 -5.27 -7.49
CA PHE A 353 10.08 -5.49 -6.41
C PHE A 353 9.21 -6.73 -6.66
N ALA A 354 9.80 -7.85 -7.02
CA ALA A 354 9.07 -9.08 -7.23
C ALA A 354 8.66 -9.77 -5.91
N TRP A 355 7.41 -10.26 -5.81
CA TRP A 355 6.92 -10.98 -4.62
C TRP A 355 7.82 -12.12 -4.13
N PRO A 356 8.43 -12.96 -5.00
CA PRO A 356 9.34 -14.01 -4.53
C PRO A 356 10.52 -13.48 -3.70
N THR A 357 11.03 -12.30 -3.99
CA THR A 357 12.10 -11.66 -3.21
C THR A 357 11.59 -11.20 -1.84
N SER A 358 10.40 -10.59 -1.79
CA SER A 358 9.74 -10.21 -0.53
C SER A 358 9.47 -11.43 0.34
N VAL A 359 8.94 -12.51 -0.23
CA VAL A 359 8.65 -13.78 0.47
C VAL A 359 9.93 -14.35 1.08
N ARG A 360 11.02 -14.46 0.32
CA ARG A 360 12.31 -14.92 0.85
C ARG A 360 12.82 -14.05 2.00
N GLY A 361 12.73 -12.72 1.85
CA GLY A 361 13.13 -11.78 2.89
C GLY A 361 12.31 -11.91 4.18
N MET A 362 10.99 -12.08 4.04
CA MET A 362 10.09 -12.29 5.20
C MET A 362 10.34 -13.64 5.88
N LEU A 363 10.52 -14.73 5.12
CA LEU A 363 10.89 -16.03 5.68
C LEU A 363 12.22 -15.98 6.43
N ALA A 364 13.23 -15.30 5.88
CA ALA A 364 14.50 -15.09 6.57
C ALA A 364 14.36 -14.21 7.83
N ALA A 365 13.37 -13.34 7.91
CA ALA A 365 13.07 -12.53 9.08
C ALA A 365 12.29 -13.31 10.16
N LEU A 366 11.54 -14.34 9.77
CA LEU A 366 10.82 -15.26 10.66
C LEU A 366 11.75 -16.32 11.30
N GLY A 367 12.88 -16.62 10.70
CA GLY A 367 13.86 -17.61 11.17
C GLY A 367 13.57 -19.01 10.67
#